data_8b351f5f6a3968a0c192931e03aaf4af
#
_entry.id   8b351f5f6a3968a0c192931e03aaf4af
#
_cell.length_a   1.000
_cell.length_b   1.000
_cell.length_c   1.000
_cell.angle_alpha   90.00
_cell.angle_beta   90.00
_cell.angle_gamma   90.00
#
_symmetry.space_group_name_H-M   'P 1'
#
loop_
_entity.id
_entity.type
_entity.pdbx_description
1 polymer ?
#
loop_
_entity_poly.entity_id
_entity_poly.type
_entity_poly.pdbx_seq_one_letter_code
_entity_poly.pdbx_strand_id
1 'polypeptide(L)'
;MIYYSILAISVAYLIYILVMQATTNLKREKSIEEKRQKWQNALVDEEDTKDRIMELIKSEYGEPTTSSVEKGVYTEGMPDFLVKMALGKPLEVQSAGFKGSTTERWHYKTLTLTFQNNKLIGWESHDNTSQKPRL
;
A
#
# COMPACT_ATOMS: atom_id res chain seq x y z
N MET A 1 -18.14 49.99 -44.97
CA MET A 1 -18.40 50.10 -43.48
C MET A 1 -18.82 48.78 -42.87
N ILE A 2 -19.78 48.05 -43.41
CA ILE A 2 -20.30 46.76 -42.82
C ILE A 2 -19.24 45.66 -42.76
N TYR A 3 -18.33 45.53 -43.71
CA TYR A 3 -17.29 44.54 -43.75
C TYR A 3 -16.24 44.70 -42.62
N TYR A 4 -15.88 45.90 -42.25
CA TYR A 4 -14.93 46.20 -41.18
C TYR A 4 -15.50 45.86 -39.80
N SER A 5 -16.82 46.05 -39.61
CA SER A 5 -17.48 45.69 -38.34
C SER A 5 -17.59 44.19 -38.16
N ILE A 6 -17.85 43.40 -39.23
CA ILE A 6 -17.87 41.95 -39.17
C ILE A 6 -16.46 41.40 -38.88
N LEU A 7 -15.44 41.94 -39.52
CA LEU A 7 -14.05 41.55 -39.31
C LEU A 7 -13.58 41.84 -37.86
N ALA A 8 -13.96 42.98 -37.30
CA ALA A 8 -13.65 43.35 -35.93
C ALA A 8 -14.32 42.39 -34.91
N ILE A 9 -15.58 42.01 -35.14
CA ILE A 9 -16.30 41.06 -34.29
C ILE A 9 -15.68 39.65 -34.34
N SER A 10 -15.26 39.20 -35.52
CA SER A 10 -14.65 37.89 -35.68
C SER A 10 -13.26 37.81 -34.98
N VAL A 11 -12.48 38.84 -35.05
CA VAL A 11 -11.21 38.95 -34.37
C VAL A 11 -11.39 38.97 -32.83
N ALA A 12 -12.36 39.77 -32.36
CA ALA A 12 -12.66 39.81 -30.91
C ALA A 12 -13.11 38.43 -30.39
N TYR A 13 -13.92 37.70 -31.18
CA TYR A 13 -14.37 36.35 -30.83
C TYR A 13 -13.19 35.35 -30.77
N LEU A 14 -12.23 35.41 -31.71
CA LEU A 14 -11.05 34.57 -31.68
C LEU A 14 -10.16 34.86 -30.45
N ILE A 15 -9.99 36.13 -30.12
CA ILE A 15 -9.23 36.51 -28.90
C ILE A 15 -9.93 35.99 -27.65
N TYR A 16 -11.27 36.09 -27.59
CA TYR A 16 -12.04 35.54 -26.46
C TYR A 16 -11.85 34.03 -26.30
N ILE A 17 -11.89 33.25 -27.38
CA ILE A 17 -11.65 31.80 -27.36
C ILE A 17 -10.22 31.50 -26.86
N LEU A 18 -9.19 32.20 -27.35
CA LEU A 18 -7.81 32.01 -26.94
C LEU A 18 -7.62 32.28 -25.44
N VAL A 19 -8.19 33.36 -24.94
CA VAL A 19 -8.13 33.70 -23.50
C VAL A 19 -8.86 32.64 -22.67
N MET A 20 -10.00 32.16 -23.11
CA MET A 20 -10.76 31.13 -22.40
C MET A 20 -10.02 29.79 -22.37
N GLN A 21 -9.35 29.39 -23.45
CA GLN A 21 -8.50 28.19 -23.50
C GLN A 21 -7.29 28.32 -22.58
N ALA A 22 -6.63 29.47 -22.57
CA ALA A 22 -5.48 29.72 -21.70
C ALA A 22 -5.86 29.62 -20.21
N THR A 23 -6.97 30.20 -19.82
CA THR A 23 -7.45 30.15 -18.41
C THR A 23 -7.87 28.76 -17.97
N THR A 24 -8.46 27.94 -18.86
CA THR A 24 -8.83 26.55 -18.54
C THR A 24 -7.61 25.64 -18.41
N ASN A 25 -6.56 25.86 -19.21
CA ASN A 25 -5.32 25.09 -19.12
C ASN A 25 -4.56 25.41 -17.83
N LEU A 26 -4.46 26.69 -17.44
CA LEU A 26 -3.87 27.11 -16.18
C LEU A 26 -4.59 26.54 -14.94
N LYS A 27 -5.93 26.45 -14.99
CA LYS A 27 -6.70 25.81 -13.91
C LYS A 27 -6.45 24.30 -13.83
N ARG A 28 -6.27 23.62 -14.96
CA ARG A 28 -5.96 22.20 -15.00
C ARG A 28 -4.57 21.91 -14.44
N GLU A 29 -3.55 22.69 -14.82
CA GLU A 29 -2.18 22.53 -14.31
C GLU A 29 -2.12 22.74 -12.80
N LYS A 30 -2.76 23.78 -12.27
CA LYS A 30 -2.84 24.02 -10.81
C LYS A 30 -3.50 22.85 -10.08
N SER A 31 -4.61 22.32 -10.61
CA SER A 31 -5.30 21.16 -10.01
C SER A 31 -4.45 19.89 -10.02
N ILE A 32 -3.64 19.67 -11.05
CA ILE A 32 -2.72 18.52 -11.13
C ILE A 32 -1.57 18.69 -10.12
N GLU A 33 -1.03 19.91 -9.99
CA GLU A 33 0.05 20.19 -9.05
C GLU A 33 -0.39 20.06 -7.58
N GLU A 34 -1.59 20.58 -7.25
CA GLU A 34 -2.19 20.39 -5.92
C GLU A 34 -2.42 18.91 -5.57
N LYS A 35 -2.88 18.11 -6.53
CA LYS A 35 -3.02 16.66 -6.35
C LYS A 35 -1.68 15.98 -6.15
N ARG A 36 -0.67 16.33 -6.96
CA ARG A 36 0.70 15.81 -6.84
C ARG A 36 1.29 16.10 -5.46
N GLN A 37 1.20 17.36 -4.99
CA GLN A 37 1.66 17.74 -3.65
C GLN A 37 0.93 16.96 -2.55
N LYS A 38 -0.38 16.78 -2.69
CA LYS A 38 -1.16 16.01 -1.72
C LYS A 38 -0.72 14.54 -1.64
N TRP A 39 -0.41 13.92 -2.79
CA TRP A 39 0.14 12.56 -2.84
C TRP A 39 1.56 12.49 -2.26
N GLN A 40 2.42 13.44 -2.56
CA GLN A 40 3.78 13.49 -1.99
C GLN A 40 3.75 13.66 -0.48
N ASN A 41 2.91 14.55 0.04
CA ASN A 41 2.77 14.74 1.49
C ASN A 41 2.22 13.48 2.19
N ALA A 42 1.26 12.78 1.57
CA ALA A 42 0.74 11.52 2.11
C ALA A 42 1.79 10.41 2.12
N LEU A 43 2.66 10.32 1.10
CA LEU A 43 3.77 9.36 1.06
C LEU A 43 4.83 9.66 2.13
N VAL A 44 5.16 10.92 2.37
CA VAL A 44 6.10 11.33 3.43
C VAL A 44 5.53 11.00 4.81
N ASP A 45 4.24 11.24 5.03
CA ASP A 45 3.56 10.92 6.30
C ASP A 45 3.50 9.40 6.55
N GLU A 46 3.34 8.60 5.51
CA GLU A 46 3.36 7.13 5.59
C GLU A 46 4.76 6.60 5.94
N GLU A 47 5.82 7.17 5.37
CA GLU A 47 7.21 6.79 5.64
C GLU A 47 7.63 7.17 7.07
N ASP A 48 7.30 8.38 7.54
CA ASP A 48 7.54 8.82 8.92
C ASP A 48 6.78 7.95 9.94
N THR A 49 5.57 7.53 9.61
CA THR A 49 4.78 6.60 10.44
C THR A 49 5.42 5.21 10.51
N LYS A 50 5.95 4.71 9.40
CA LYS A 50 6.64 3.42 9.33
C LYS A 50 7.90 3.41 10.20
N ASP A 51 8.72 4.46 10.10
CA ASP A 51 9.95 4.58 10.89
C ASP A 51 9.66 4.63 12.40
N ARG A 52 8.64 5.36 12.82
CA ARG A 52 8.19 5.39 14.22
C ARG A 52 7.72 4.03 14.71
N ILE A 53 6.98 3.29 13.91
CA ILE A 53 6.52 1.93 14.26
C ILE A 53 7.73 0.99 14.39
N MET A 54 8.71 1.08 13.48
CA MET A 54 9.93 0.28 13.55
C MET A 54 10.77 0.60 14.79
N GLU A 55 10.85 1.86 15.19
CA GLU A 55 11.54 2.27 16.43
C GLU A 55 10.84 1.72 17.67
N LEU A 56 9.51 1.72 17.71
CA LEU A 56 8.75 1.09 18.80
C LEU A 56 8.96 -0.43 18.85
N ILE A 57 8.96 -1.13 17.72
CA ILE A 57 9.26 -2.56 17.66
C ILE A 57 10.67 -2.84 18.17
N LYS A 58 11.65 -2.03 17.77
CA LYS A 58 13.04 -2.12 18.22
C LYS A 58 13.18 -1.96 19.74
N SER A 59 12.45 -1.00 20.33
CA SER A 59 12.47 -0.75 21.77
C SER A 59 11.82 -1.87 22.57
N GLU A 60 10.77 -2.51 22.04
CA GLU A 60 9.98 -3.52 22.77
C GLU A 60 10.44 -4.95 22.49
N TYR A 61 10.82 -5.27 21.26
CA TYR A 61 11.19 -6.64 20.83
C TYR A 61 12.67 -6.79 20.49
N GLY A 62 13.42 -5.71 20.44
CA GLY A 62 14.86 -5.69 20.16
C GLY A 62 15.23 -5.72 18.66
N GLU A 63 16.49 -5.43 18.39
CA GLU A 63 17.06 -5.33 17.04
C GLU A 63 16.89 -6.60 16.18
N PRO A 64 17.06 -7.85 16.70
CA PRO A 64 16.90 -9.05 15.90
C PRO A 64 15.50 -9.20 15.30
N THR A 65 14.47 -8.86 16.09
CA THR A 65 13.06 -8.93 15.64
C THR A 65 12.76 -7.86 14.60
N THR A 66 13.22 -6.63 14.81
CA THR A 66 13.06 -5.53 13.86
C THR A 66 13.69 -5.86 12.52
N SER A 67 14.94 -6.34 12.53
CA SER A 67 15.62 -6.77 11.29
C SER A 67 14.91 -7.93 10.58
N SER A 68 14.28 -8.84 11.32
CA SER A 68 13.50 -9.94 10.75
C SER A 68 12.23 -9.41 10.05
N VAL A 69 11.52 -8.48 10.68
CA VAL A 69 10.33 -7.85 10.10
C VAL A 69 10.68 -7.09 8.82
N GLU A 70 11.75 -6.29 8.82
CA GLU A 70 12.23 -5.55 7.64
C GLU A 70 12.58 -6.46 6.46
N LYS A 71 13.18 -7.61 6.75
CA LYS A 71 13.57 -8.61 5.75
C LYS A 71 12.44 -9.53 5.31
N GLY A 72 11.24 -9.38 5.87
CA GLY A 72 10.13 -10.28 5.60
C GLY A 72 10.33 -11.70 6.15
N VAL A 73 11.10 -11.84 7.22
CA VAL A 73 11.40 -13.12 7.88
C VAL A 73 10.52 -13.27 9.11
N TYR A 74 9.96 -14.46 9.31
CA TYR A 74 9.15 -14.82 10.46
C TYR A 74 9.81 -15.94 11.25
N THR A 75 9.57 -15.97 12.56
CA THR A 75 10.13 -16.96 13.48
C THR A 75 9.03 -17.49 14.41
N GLU A 76 9.22 -18.69 14.93
CA GLU A 76 8.33 -19.28 15.94
C GLU A 76 8.24 -18.38 17.19
N GLY A 77 7.04 -18.22 17.73
CA GLY A 77 6.76 -17.32 18.85
C GLY A 77 6.53 -15.86 18.48
N MET A 78 6.77 -15.47 17.22
CA MET A 78 6.52 -14.09 16.75
C MET A 78 5.02 -13.75 16.84
N PRO A 79 4.66 -12.55 17.38
CA PRO A 79 3.30 -12.08 17.40
C PRO A 79 2.71 -11.94 15.99
N ASP A 80 1.41 -12.19 15.84
CA ASP A 80 0.67 -12.16 14.59
C ASP A 80 0.79 -10.81 13.85
N PHE A 81 0.71 -9.69 14.57
CA PHE A 81 0.83 -8.36 13.97
C PHE A 81 2.22 -8.11 13.37
N LEU A 82 3.30 -8.63 13.97
CA LEU A 82 4.67 -8.52 13.43
C LEU A 82 4.83 -9.38 12.17
N VAL A 83 4.25 -10.58 12.15
CA VAL A 83 4.22 -11.44 10.96
C VAL A 83 3.43 -10.77 9.84
N LYS A 84 2.32 -10.13 10.16
CA LYS A 84 1.53 -9.35 9.19
C LYS A 84 2.30 -8.14 8.64
N MET A 85 3.12 -7.49 9.45
CA MET A 85 4.01 -6.42 8.98
C MET A 85 5.12 -6.96 8.07
N ALA A 86 5.70 -8.12 8.38
CA ALA A 86 6.76 -8.74 7.60
C ALA A 86 6.28 -9.27 6.24
N LEU A 87 5.14 -9.96 6.20
CA LEU A 87 4.64 -10.69 5.02
C LEU A 87 3.46 -10.00 4.31
N GLY A 88 2.89 -8.96 4.93
CA GLY A 88 1.68 -8.32 4.44
C GLY A 88 0.40 -9.08 4.81
N LYS A 89 -0.71 -8.68 4.19
CA LYS A 89 -2.03 -9.24 4.46
C LYS A 89 -2.15 -10.66 3.89
N PRO A 90 -2.62 -11.66 4.67
CA PRO A 90 -2.91 -13.00 4.15
C PRO A 90 -4.09 -12.98 3.17
N LEU A 91 -4.16 -13.99 2.29
CA LEU A 91 -5.26 -14.19 1.35
C LEU A 91 -6.55 -14.60 2.07
N GLU A 92 -6.41 -15.47 3.07
CA GLU A 92 -7.52 -16.01 3.85
C GLU A 92 -7.07 -16.21 5.30
N VAL A 93 -7.98 -15.99 6.25
CA VAL A 93 -7.79 -16.28 7.67
C VAL A 93 -8.90 -17.19 8.14
N GLN A 94 -8.53 -18.36 8.66
CA GLN A 94 -9.44 -19.29 9.31
C GLN A 94 -9.19 -19.27 10.81
N SER A 95 -10.22 -19.00 11.59
CA SER A 95 -10.12 -18.89 13.05
C SER A 95 -10.98 -19.96 13.72
N ALA A 96 -10.42 -20.62 14.73
CA ALA A 96 -11.10 -21.62 15.55
C ALA A 96 -10.78 -21.38 17.03
N GLY A 97 -11.82 -21.29 17.86
CA GLY A 97 -11.70 -21.15 19.31
C GLY A 97 -12.13 -22.41 20.04
N PHE A 98 -11.32 -22.89 20.98
CA PHE A 98 -11.67 -24.02 21.85
C PHE A 98 -11.10 -23.83 23.25
N LYS A 99 -11.97 -23.94 24.28
CA LYS A 99 -11.62 -23.87 25.71
C LYS A 99 -10.68 -22.72 26.11
N GLY A 100 -10.96 -21.51 25.59
CA GLY A 100 -10.17 -20.31 25.91
C GLY A 100 -8.87 -20.15 25.12
N SER A 101 -8.58 -21.04 24.16
CA SER A 101 -7.49 -20.90 23.20
C SER A 101 -8.05 -20.57 21.83
N THR A 102 -7.45 -19.59 21.16
CA THR A 102 -7.76 -19.22 19.77
C THR A 102 -6.65 -19.72 18.88
N THR A 103 -7.02 -20.45 17.84
CA THR A 103 -6.10 -20.89 16.80
C THR A 103 -6.51 -20.23 15.49
N GLU A 104 -5.56 -19.62 14.79
CA GLU A 104 -5.75 -19.02 13.48
C GLU A 104 -4.82 -19.66 12.46
N ARG A 105 -5.34 -19.92 11.26
CA ARG A 105 -4.56 -20.33 10.10
C ARG A 105 -4.63 -19.24 9.04
N TRP A 106 -3.46 -18.71 8.71
CA TRP A 106 -3.31 -17.65 7.73
C TRP A 106 -2.74 -18.22 6.44
N HIS A 107 -3.54 -18.17 5.38
CA HIS A 107 -3.17 -18.68 4.07
C HIS A 107 -2.57 -17.55 3.20
N TYR A 108 -1.33 -17.76 2.78
CA TYR A 108 -0.64 -16.98 1.77
C TYR A 108 -0.52 -17.80 0.48
N LYS A 109 0.00 -17.20 -0.59
CA LYS A 109 0.11 -17.85 -1.91
C LYS A 109 0.95 -19.14 -1.88
N THR A 110 2.03 -19.14 -1.12
CA THR A 110 3.03 -20.23 -1.10
C THR A 110 3.22 -20.86 0.28
N LEU A 111 2.53 -20.35 1.30
CA LEU A 111 2.68 -20.85 2.66
C LEU A 111 1.39 -20.69 3.48
N THR A 112 1.25 -21.52 4.50
CA THR A 112 0.21 -21.40 5.53
C THR A 112 0.89 -21.28 6.89
N LEU A 113 0.51 -20.25 7.64
CA LEU A 113 0.99 -20.00 9.00
C LEU A 113 -0.09 -20.40 10.00
N THR A 114 0.31 -20.99 11.11
CA THR A 114 -0.59 -21.35 12.21
C THR A 114 -0.21 -20.56 13.47
N PHE A 115 -1.19 -19.85 14.02
CA PHE A 115 -1.06 -19.06 15.23
C PHE A 115 -1.88 -19.69 16.35
N GLN A 116 -1.39 -19.61 17.57
CA GLN A 116 -2.14 -19.93 18.79
C GLN A 116 -2.00 -18.77 19.76
N ASN A 117 -3.14 -18.25 20.22
CA ASN A 117 -3.19 -17.08 21.11
C ASN A 117 -2.31 -15.93 20.60
N ASN A 118 -2.46 -15.58 19.30
CA ASN A 118 -1.76 -14.50 18.61
C ASN A 118 -0.23 -14.69 18.45
N LYS A 119 0.30 -15.91 18.67
CA LYS A 119 1.70 -16.23 18.45
C LYS A 119 1.88 -17.31 17.39
N LEU A 120 2.85 -17.13 16.52
CA LEU A 120 3.19 -18.11 15.48
C LEU A 120 3.72 -19.40 16.13
N ILE A 121 3.06 -20.53 15.87
CA ILE A 121 3.45 -21.84 16.39
C ILE A 121 3.98 -22.79 15.30
N GLY A 122 3.77 -22.46 14.04
CA GLY A 122 4.28 -23.28 12.93
C GLY A 122 3.83 -22.77 11.57
N TRP A 123 4.41 -23.34 10.53
CA TRP A 123 4.09 -23.04 9.14
C TRP A 123 4.28 -24.24 8.22
N GLU A 124 3.54 -24.22 7.11
CA GLU A 124 3.61 -25.19 6.02
C GLU A 124 3.89 -24.45 4.72
N SER A 125 4.95 -24.85 3.99
CA SER A 125 5.25 -24.31 2.66
C SER A 125 4.55 -25.14 1.58
N HIS A 126 3.86 -24.47 0.65
CA HIS A 126 3.19 -25.07 -0.49
C HIS A 126 4.04 -24.90 -1.75
N ASP A 127 5.31 -25.30 -1.71
CA ASP A 127 6.14 -25.31 -2.90
C ASP A 127 5.61 -26.33 -3.90
N ASN A 128 5.08 -25.84 -5.01
CA ASN A 128 4.57 -26.61 -6.15
C ASN A 128 5.70 -27.34 -6.94
N THR A 129 6.84 -27.64 -6.29
CA THR A 129 7.99 -28.29 -6.95
C THR A 129 7.93 -29.82 -6.90
N SER A 130 6.79 -30.42 -6.53
CA SER A 130 6.64 -31.88 -6.44
C SER A 130 5.74 -32.47 -7.51
N GLN A 131 5.68 -31.89 -8.71
CA GLN A 131 5.18 -32.62 -9.89
C GLN A 131 6.32 -32.87 -10.88
N LYS A 132 7.25 -33.76 -10.51
CA LYS A 132 8.06 -34.46 -11.50
C LYS A 132 7.17 -35.61 -12.04
N PRO A 133 6.78 -35.60 -13.32
CA PRO A 133 6.07 -36.73 -13.90
C PRO A 133 7.00 -37.95 -13.84
N ARG A 134 6.55 -39.00 -13.23
CA ARG A 134 7.19 -40.34 -13.38
C ARG A 134 6.94 -40.78 -14.81
N LEU A 135 8.02 -40.88 -15.57
CA LEU A 135 8.08 -41.64 -16.81
C LEU A 135 7.89 -43.13 -16.54
#